data_c3ca5a4e93841f8505f33e395c59c814
#
_entry.id   c3ca5a4e93841f8505f33e395c59c814
#
_cell.length_a   1.000
_cell.length_b   1.000
_cell.length_c   1.000
_cell.angle_alpha   90.00
_cell.angle_beta   90.00
_cell.angle_gamma   90.00
#
_symmetry.space_group_name_H-M   'P 1'
#
loop_
_entity.id
_entity.type
_entity.pdbx_description
1 polymer ?
#
loop_
_entity_poly.entity_id
_entity_poly.type
_entity_poly.pdbx_seq_one_letter_code
_entity_poly.pdbx_strand_id
1 'polypeptide(L)'
;MSVKNIHPTAVIGKNVIIECNNFTLGRNSIIKDNCIIKCTSFTAGEGLFMAEGVEVGRGGCFGPNSNVYIGNNVGIFERTIINPSEEVHIGDNVGIGGEVMIWTHGAWLDVMQGFPADFGPVHIGANVWLPARCIVLPNVEIGENTVIGIGSVINKNIPSRCLAAGSPCKVLKENCYPKELSKEEKEKIVNNIINDWKILI
;
A
#
# COMPACT_ATOMS: atom_id res chain seq x y z
N MET A 1 -3.20 8.77 -26.43
CA MET A 1 -4.21 7.69 -26.29
C MET A 1 -3.87 6.94 -25.01
N SER A 2 -4.82 6.80 -24.09
CA SER A 2 -4.59 5.99 -22.88
C SER A 2 -4.58 4.50 -23.21
N VAL A 3 -3.56 3.79 -22.77
CA VAL A 3 -3.47 2.33 -22.93
C VAL A 3 -4.08 1.68 -21.69
N LYS A 4 -5.12 0.87 -21.89
CA LYS A 4 -5.73 0.10 -20.80
C LYS A 4 -5.57 -1.39 -21.08
N ASN A 5 -4.87 -2.08 -20.19
CA ASN A 5 -4.67 -3.53 -20.20
C ASN A 5 -5.32 -4.13 -18.95
N ILE A 6 -6.57 -4.55 -19.06
CA ILE A 6 -7.36 -5.10 -17.97
C ILE A 6 -7.60 -6.58 -18.24
N HIS A 7 -7.15 -7.44 -17.31
CA HIS A 7 -7.39 -8.88 -17.45
C HIS A 7 -8.89 -9.20 -17.42
N PRO A 8 -9.40 -10.13 -18.24
CA PRO A 8 -10.84 -10.42 -18.34
C PRO A 8 -11.51 -10.91 -17.04
N THR A 9 -10.74 -11.42 -16.09
CA THR A 9 -11.26 -11.85 -14.77
C THR A 9 -11.27 -10.73 -13.74
N ALA A 10 -10.73 -9.54 -14.08
CA ALA A 10 -10.77 -8.40 -13.16
C ALA A 10 -12.17 -7.79 -13.09
N VAL A 11 -12.53 -7.31 -11.90
CA VAL A 11 -13.84 -6.70 -11.64
C VAL A 11 -13.63 -5.25 -11.21
N ILE A 12 -14.34 -4.34 -11.88
CA ILE A 12 -14.33 -2.92 -11.54
C ILE A 12 -15.75 -2.53 -11.15
N GLY A 13 -15.88 -1.93 -9.98
CA GLY A 13 -17.14 -1.51 -9.37
C GLY A 13 -17.79 -0.30 -10.04
N LYS A 14 -18.83 0.20 -9.42
CA LYS A 14 -19.58 1.36 -9.90
C LYS A 14 -18.88 2.66 -9.51
N ASN A 15 -19.08 3.70 -10.34
CA ASN A 15 -18.54 5.05 -10.11
C ASN A 15 -17.01 5.09 -9.95
N VAL A 16 -16.28 4.12 -10.52
CA VAL A 16 -14.83 4.12 -10.51
C VAL A 16 -14.32 5.05 -11.61
N ILE A 17 -13.46 5.99 -11.23
CA ILE A 17 -12.83 6.96 -12.14
C ILE A 17 -11.38 6.53 -12.37
N ILE A 18 -11.00 6.30 -13.64
CA ILE A 18 -9.64 5.93 -14.05
C ILE A 18 -9.16 6.93 -15.09
N GLU A 19 -8.26 7.81 -14.68
CA GLU A 19 -7.62 8.84 -15.51
C GLU A 19 -6.09 8.60 -15.50
N CYS A 20 -5.63 7.64 -16.29
CA CYS A 20 -4.22 7.29 -16.45
C CYS A 20 -3.84 7.24 -17.92
N ASN A 21 -2.58 7.56 -18.24
CA ASN A 21 -2.02 7.32 -19.57
C ASN A 21 -1.87 5.82 -19.82
N ASN A 22 -1.34 5.10 -18.83
CA ASN A 22 -1.20 3.65 -18.84
C ASN A 22 -1.90 3.05 -17.61
N PHE A 23 -2.75 2.06 -17.84
CA PHE A 23 -3.46 1.36 -16.78
C PHE A 23 -3.40 -0.14 -17.02
N THR A 24 -2.77 -0.89 -16.10
CA THR A 24 -2.69 -2.34 -16.16
C THR A 24 -3.26 -2.95 -14.90
N LEU A 25 -4.16 -3.93 -15.05
CA LEU A 25 -4.80 -4.63 -13.94
C LEU A 25 -4.74 -6.13 -14.18
N GLY A 26 -4.02 -6.85 -13.32
CA GLY A 26 -3.79 -8.29 -13.38
C GLY A 26 -5.05 -9.12 -13.09
N ARG A 27 -4.94 -10.44 -13.28
CA ARG A 27 -6.05 -11.37 -13.11
C ARG A 27 -6.58 -11.38 -11.67
N ASN A 28 -7.86 -11.71 -11.52
CA ASN A 28 -8.57 -11.84 -10.23
C ASN A 28 -8.48 -10.59 -9.35
N SER A 29 -8.22 -9.43 -9.94
CA SER A 29 -8.20 -8.16 -9.24
C SER A 29 -9.61 -7.60 -9.09
N ILE A 30 -9.88 -6.92 -7.98
CA ILE A 30 -11.17 -6.32 -7.67
C ILE A 30 -10.94 -4.88 -7.23
N ILE A 31 -11.55 -3.95 -7.95
CA ILE A 31 -11.66 -2.54 -7.53
C ILE A 31 -13.13 -2.31 -7.17
N LYS A 32 -13.40 -1.98 -5.91
CA LYS A 32 -14.75 -1.72 -5.41
C LYS A 32 -15.29 -0.36 -5.86
N ASP A 33 -16.50 -0.05 -5.45
CA ASP A 33 -17.23 1.15 -5.85
C ASP A 33 -16.55 2.44 -5.39
N ASN A 34 -16.80 3.54 -6.10
CA ASN A 34 -16.40 4.89 -5.73
C ASN A 34 -14.87 5.11 -5.59
N CYS A 35 -14.05 4.26 -6.20
CA CYS A 35 -12.59 4.46 -6.25
C CYS A 35 -12.20 5.49 -7.30
N ILE A 36 -11.10 6.20 -7.04
CA ILE A 36 -10.51 7.17 -7.96
C ILE A 36 -9.05 6.78 -8.19
N ILE A 37 -8.63 6.70 -9.47
CA ILE A 37 -7.25 6.42 -9.85
C ILE A 37 -6.83 7.45 -10.90
N LYS A 38 -6.01 8.42 -10.48
CA LYS A 38 -5.49 9.52 -11.31
C LYS A 38 -3.98 9.60 -11.17
N CYS A 39 -3.26 9.14 -12.18
CA CYS A 39 -1.80 9.17 -12.22
C CYS A 39 -1.31 8.96 -13.66
N THR A 40 -0.01 9.10 -13.89
CA THR A 40 0.56 8.86 -15.22
C THR A 40 0.49 7.38 -15.58
N SER A 41 0.93 6.50 -14.69
CA SER A 41 0.83 5.06 -14.90
C SER A 41 0.39 4.34 -13.62
N PHE A 42 -0.56 3.41 -13.78
CA PHE A 42 -0.97 2.50 -12.72
C PHE A 42 -0.80 1.07 -13.21
N THR A 43 0.03 0.30 -12.52
CA THR A 43 0.26 -1.10 -12.84
C THR A 43 0.06 -1.95 -11.59
N ALA A 44 -0.86 -2.89 -11.66
CA ALA A 44 -1.08 -3.86 -10.60
C ALA A 44 -0.94 -5.29 -11.13
N GLY A 45 -0.29 -6.13 -10.35
CA GLY A 45 -0.20 -7.57 -10.56
C GLY A 45 -1.52 -8.29 -10.34
N GLU A 46 -1.45 -9.57 -10.03
CA GLU A 46 -2.62 -10.41 -9.83
C GLU A 46 -3.19 -10.24 -8.42
N GLY A 47 -4.53 -10.38 -8.28
CA GLY A 47 -5.18 -10.43 -6.97
C GLY A 47 -5.16 -9.11 -6.20
N LEU A 48 -5.10 -7.96 -6.88
CA LEU A 48 -5.31 -6.67 -6.22
C LEU A 48 -6.75 -6.59 -5.68
N PHE A 49 -6.90 -6.24 -4.42
CA PHE A 49 -8.18 -5.86 -3.83
C PHE A 49 -8.12 -4.40 -3.39
N MET A 50 -8.90 -3.54 -4.03
CA MET A 50 -9.12 -2.17 -3.61
C MET A 50 -10.53 -2.03 -3.05
N ALA A 51 -10.64 -1.71 -1.78
CA ALA A 51 -11.90 -1.49 -1.10
C ALA A 51 -12.56 -0.17 -1.53
N GLU A 52 -13.78 0.06 -1.06
CA GLU A 52 -14.58 1.22 -1.44
C GLU A 52 -13.91 2.54 -1.05
N GLY A 53 -13.97 3.51 -1.98
CA GLY A 53 -13.51 4.87 -1.74
C GLY A 53 -12.00 5.04 -1.61
N VAL A 54 -11.21 4.10 -2.11
CA VAL A 54 -9.74 4.27 -2.22
C VAL A 54 -9.45 5.32 -3.29
N GLU A 55 -8.57 6.27 -2.96
CA GLU A 55 -8.18 7.36 -3.86
C GLU A 55 -6.67 7.31 -4.16
N VAL A 56 -6.33 7.11 -5.41
CA VAL A 56 -4.98 7.31 -5.96
C VAL A 56 -4.98 8.62 -6.75
N GLY A 57 -4.08 9.56 -6.38
CA GLY A 57 -3.94 10.83 -7.09
C GLY A 57 -4.51 12.05 -6.36
N ARG A 58 -5.08 11.90 -5.16
CA ARG A 58 -5.61 13.03 -4.39
C ARG A 58 -4.49 13.99 -3.98
N GLY A 59 -4.68 15.28 -4.28
CA GLY A 59 -3.71 16.32 -3.95
C GLY A 59 -2.39 16.20 -4.71
N GLY A 60 -2.34 15.39 -5.77
CA GLY A 60 -1.13 15.11 -6.51
C GLY A 60 -0.76 16.16 -7.55
N CYS A 61 0.55 16.31 -7.77
CA CYS A 61 1.12 16.97 -8.94
C CYS A 61 1.41 15.87 -9.96
N PHE A 62 0.69 15.89 -11.08
CA PHE A 62 0.85 14.87 -12.12
C PHE A 62 2.03 15.19 -13.02
N GLY A 63 3.21 14.73 -12.62
CA GLY A 63 4.42 14.76 -13.43
C GLY A 63 4.69 13.41 -14.12
N PRO A 64 5.78 13.31 -14.88
CA PRO A 64 6.16 12.05 -15.55
C PRO A 64 6.42 10.91 -14.55
N ASN A 65 6.78 11.23 -13.32
CA ASN A 65 7.05 10.29 -12.24
C ASN A 65 5.81 9.89 -11.43
N SER A 66 4.63 10.39 -11.79
CA SER A 66 3.38 10.02 -11.12
C SER A 66 2.96 8.59 -11.49
N ASN A 67 3.72 7.61 -10.98
CA ASN A 67 3.54 6.19 -11.30
C ASN A 67 3.27 5.37 -10.03
N VAL A 68 2.35 4.41 -10.14
CA VAL A 68 2.03 3.48 -9.06
C VAL A 68 2.23 2.05 -9.54
N TYR A 69 3.10 1.32 -8.85
CA TYR A 69 3.42 -0.08 -9.12
C TYR A 69 3.00 -0.93 -7.92
N ILE A 70 2.13 -1.89 -8.17
CA ILE A 70 1.57 -2.78 -7.14
C ILE A 70 1.86 -4.21 -7.56
N GLY A 71 2.45 -4.98 -6.66
CA GLY A 71 2.73 -6.40 -6.84
C GLY A 71 1.48 -7.28 -6.81
N ASN A 72 1.67 -8.55 -6.51
CA ASN A 72 0.60 -9.55 -6.46
C ASN A 72 0.00 -9.67 -5.06
N ASN A 73 -1.29 -10.05 -4.97
CA ASN A 73 -2.00 -10.31 -3.71
C ASN A 73 -1.96 -9.13 -2.74
N VAL A 74 -2.23 -7.93 -3.23
CA VAL A 74 -2.24 -6.70 -2.42
C VAL A 74 -3.66 -6.32 -2.05
N GLY A 75 -3.88 -6.04 -0.76
CA GLY A 75 -5.14 -5.49 -0.25
C GLY A 75 -4.97 -4.02 0.15
N ILE A 76 -5.81 -3.15 -0.40
CA ILE A 76 -5.88 -1.72 -0.03
C ILE A 76 -7.30 -1.46 0.45
N PHE A 77 -7.42 -1.11 1.73
CA PHE A 77 -8.71 -1.02 2.39
C PHE A 77 -9.28 0.41 2.39
N GLU A 78 -10.49 0.54 2.89
CA GLU A 78 -11.42 1.65 2.68
C GLU A 78 -10.80 3.02 2.94
N ARG A 79 -11.10 3.98 2.05
CA ARG A 79 -10.73 5.40 2.15
C ARG A 79 -9.23 5.66 2.29
N THR A 80 -8.40 4.71 1.89
CA THR A 80 -6.95 4.90 1.79
C THR A 80 -6.62 5.88 0.68
N ILE A 81 -5.68 6.77 0.92
CA ILE A 81 -5.21 7.79 -0.01
C ILE A 81 -3.77 7.49 -0.39
N ILE A 82 -3.51 7.40 -1.69
CA ILE A 82 -2.16 7.31 -2.26
C ILE A 82 -1.93 8.55 -3.11
N ASN A 83 -0.99 9.38 -2.70
CA ASN A 83 -0.59 10.55 -3.46
C ASN A 83 0.68 10.24 -4.26
N PRO A 84 0.60 10.03 -5.57
CA PRO A 84 1.74 9.66 -6.40
C PRO A 84 2.29 10.87 -7.17
N SER A 85 2.71 11.93 -6.51
CA SER A 85 3.46 13.00 -7.17
C SER A 85 4.83 12.51 -7.63
N GLU A 86 5.41 11.57 -6.89
CA GLU A 86 6.53 10.72 -7.26
C GLU A 86 6.09 9.25 -7.19
N GLU A 87 6.98 8.32 -7.56
CA GLU A 87 6.67 6.91 -7.67
C GLU A 87 6.25 6.28 -6.33
N VAL A 88 5.25 5.41 -6.38
CA VAL A 88 4.86 4.55 -5.26
C VAL A 88 5.01 3.09 -5.69
N HIS A 89 5.83 2.35 -4.96
CA HIS A 89 6.05 0.92 -5.16
C HIS A 89 5.52 0.13 -3.98
N ILE A 90 4.66 -0.84 -4.24
CA ILE A 90 4.08 -1.75 -3.25
C ILE A 90 4.39 -3.17 -3.69
N GLY A 91 5.11 -3.90 -2.87
CA GLY A 91 5.53 -5.29 -3.14
C GLY A 91 4.38 -6.30 -3.07
N ASP A 92 4.72 -7.57 -3.21
CA ASP A 92 3.77 -8.68 -3.15
C ASP A 92 3.26 -8.93 -1.72
N ASN A 93 2.04 -9.45 -1.60
CA ASN A 93 1.42 -9.86 -0.32
C ASN A 93 1.37 -8.73 0.72
N VAL A 94 1.12 -7.50 0.30
CA VAL A 94 1.01 -6.34 1.19
C VAL A 94 -0.44 -6.09 1.56
N GLY A 95 -0.67 -5.86 2.87
CA GLY A 95 -1.94 -5.37 3.37
C GLY A 95 -1.84 -3.90 3.80
N ILE A 96 -2.68 -3.05 3.24
CA ILE A 96 -2.80 -1.63 3.59
C ILE A 96 -4.18 -1.41 4.19
N GLY A 97 -4.24 -1.16 5.49
CA GLY A 97 -5.48 -0.95 6.25
C GLY A 97 -6.26 0.29 5.80
N GLY A 98 -7.46 0.44 6.33
CA GLY A 98 -8.30 1.58 5.99
C GLY A 98 -7.74 2.92 6.48
N GLU A 99 -8.07 4.00 5.77
CA GLU A 99 -7.69 5.37 6.12
C GLU A 99 -6.17 5.60 6.21
N VAL A 100 -5.38 4.78 5.54
CA VAL A 100 -3.93 4.98 5.39
C VAL A 100 -3.68 6.12 4.41
N MET A 101 -2.63 6.90 4.65
CA MET A 101 -2.20 7.97 3.75
C MET A 101 -0.75 7.74 3.34
N ILE A 102 -0.50 7.64 2.04
CA ILE A 102 0.84 7.55 1.45
C ILE A 102 1.09 8.84 0.67
N TRP A 103 2.07 9.59 1.09
CA TRP A 103 2.44 10.87 0.50
C TRP A 103 3.82 10.82 -0.12
N THR A 104 3.94 11.27 -1.36
CA THR A 104 5.22 11.40 -2.07
C THR A 104 5.66 12.84 -2.23
N HIS A 105 4.93 13.80 -1.65
CA HIS A 105 5.34 15.19 -1.60
C HIS A 105 4.82 15.92 -0.36
N GLY A 106 5.53 17.01 0.01
CA GLY A 106 5.11 17.99 0.99
C GLY A 106 5.65 19.36 0.58
N ALA A 107 4.78 20.32 0.35
CA ALA A 107 5.17 21.66 -0.07
C ALA A 107 4.09 22.66 0.32
N TRP A 108 4.26 23.33 1.44
CA TRP A 108 3.30 24.34 1.89
C TRP A 108 3.93 25.64 2.32
N LEU A 109 5.27 25.71 2.45
CA LEU A 109 5.97 26.91 2.85
C LEU A 109 6.64 27.56 1.65
N ASP A 110 6.98 28.85 1.80
CA ASP A 110 7.59 29.62 0.74
C ASP A 110 9.04 29.16 0.47
N VAL A 111 9.25 28.58 -0.69
CA VAL A 111 10.56 28.10 -1.14
C VAL A 111 11.60 29.23 -1.19
N MET A 112 11.17 30.44 -1.51
CA MET A 112 12.07 31.61 -1.56
C MET A 112 12.55 32.05 -0.17
N GLN A 113 11.90 31.58 0.89
CA GLN A 113 12.33 31.81 2.28
C GLN A 113 13.14 30.63 2.85
N GLY A 114 13.57 29.70 2.02
CA GLY A 114 14.42 28.59 2.41
C GLY A 114 13.67 27.35 2.89
N PHE A 115 12.38 27.24 2.59
CA PHE A 115 11.58 26.05 2.88
C PHE A 115 11.40 25.20 1.60
N PRO A 116 12.29 24.25 1.31
CA PRO A 116 12.19 23.45 0.11
C PRO A 116 10.94 22.58 0.12
N ALA A 117 10.35 22.38 -1.06
CA ALA A 117 9.37 21.33 -1.24
C ALA A 117 10.07 19.96 -1.11
N ASP A 118 9.47 19.05 -0.37
CA ASP A 118 9.96 17.70 -0.23
C ASP A 118 9.20 16.78 -1.18
N PHE A 119 9.92 16.18 -2.12
CA PHE A 119 9.40 15.21 -3.08
C PHE A 119 10.25 13.95 -3.02
N GLY A 120 9.60 12.80 -3.06
CA GLY A 120 10.36 11.56 -3.14
C GLY A 120 9.48 10.32 -3.14
N PRO A 121 9.99 9.24 -3.74
CA PRO A 121 9.24 8.00 -3.88
C PRO A 121 8.97 7.34 -2.52
N VAL A 122 7.94 6.49 -2.51
CA VAL A 122 7.66 5.60 -1.38
C VAL A 122 7.77 4.16 -1.85
N HIS A 123 8.55 3.36 -1.12
CA HIS A 123 8.73 1.94 -1.36
C HIS A 123 8.24 1.12 -0.18
N ILE A 124 7.30 0.19 -0.44
CA ILE A 124 6.79 -0.77 0.55
C ILE A 124 7.18 -2.16 0.07
N GLY A 125 8.05 -2.82 0.81
CA GLY A 125 8.53 -4.17 0.50
C GLY A 125 7.44 -5.24 0.56
N ALA A 126 7.77 -6.45 0.13
CA ALA A 126 6.84 -7.58 0.17
C ALA A 126 6.50 -8.02 1.59
N ASN A 127 5.33 -8.63 1.77
CA ASN A 127 4.85 -9.15 3.06
C ASN A 127 4.80 -8.09 4.18
N VAL A 128 4.50 -6.85 3.84
CA VAL A 128 4.32 -5.75 4.81
C VAL A 128 2.86 -5.65 5.24
N TRP A 129 2.63 -5.50 6.53
CA TRP A 129 1.35 -5.11 7.09
C TRP A 129 1.41 -3.66 7.57
N LEU A 130 0.67 -2.79 6.88
CA LEU A 130 0.51 -1.36 7.17
C LEU A 130 -0.95 -1.13 7.62
N PRO A 131 -1.26 -1.24 8.93
CA PRO A 131 -2.63 -1.19 9.42
C PRO A 131 -3.25 0.20 9.32
N ALA A 132 -4.52 0.29 9.73
CA ALA A 132 -5.34 1.49 9.58
C ALA A 132 -4.70 2.76 10.14
N ARG A 133 -4.99 3.89 9.49
CA ARG A 133 -4.61 5.25 9.90
C ARG A 133 -3.10 5.49 10.00
N CYS A 134 -2.29 4.67 9.35
CA CYS A 134 -0.87 4.97 9.20
C CYS A 134 -0.65 6.07 8.16
N ILE A 135 0.40 6.85 8.36
CA ILE A 135 0.83 7.90 7.42
C ILE A 135 2.26 7.60 7.00
N VAL A 136 2.49 7.48 5.71
CA VAL A 136 3.84 7.31 5.13
C VAL A 136 4.23 8.61 4.44
N LEU A 137 5.37 9.17 4.84
CA LEU A 137 5.89 10.44 4.31
C LEU A 137 6.81 10.22 3.08
N PRO A 138 7.13 11.28 2.33
CA PRO A 138 8.03 11.20 1.18
C PRO A 138 9.40 10.59 1.52
N ASN A 139 10.05 9.98 0.54
CA ASN A 139 11.38 9.36 0.66
C ASN A 139 11.47 8.22 1.69
N VAL A 140 10.35 7.54 1.98
CA VAL A 140 10.33 6.42 2.93
C VAL A 140 10.39 5.08 2.20
N GLU A 141 11.25 4.21 2.71
CA GLU A 141 11.28 2.79 2.38
C GLU A 141 10.89 1.96 3.62
N ILE A 142 9.90 1.07 3.46
CA ILE A 142 9.53 0.06 4.46
C ILE A 142 10.02 -1.29 3.94
N GLY A 143 11.00 -1.86 4.62
CA GLY A 143 11.60 -3.14 4.24
C GLY A 143 10.60 -4.31 4.32
N GLU A 144 10.88 -5.35 3.56
CA GLU A 144 10.03 -6.55 3.49
C GLU A 144 9.84 -7.25 4.84
N ASN A 145 8.77 -8.05 4.94
CA ASN A 145 8.47 -8.83 6.14
C ASN A 145 8.35 -7.95 7.41
N THR A 146 7.79 -6.77 7.29
CA THR A 146 7.68 -5.78 8.37
C THR A 146 6.23 -5.55 8.76
N VAL A 147 5.99 -5.42 10.05
CA VAL A 147 4.70 -5.09 10.63
C VAL A 147 4.77 -3.70 11.25
N ILE A 148 3.85 -2.83 10.84
CA ILE A 148 3.69 -1.49 11.42
C ILE A 148 2.56 -1.51 12.45
N GLY A 149 2.70 -0.76 13.52
CA GLY A 149 1.62 -0.54 14.48
C GLY A 149 0.57 0.45 13.95
N ILE A 150 -0.70 0.22 14.28
CA ILE A 150 -1.83 1.07 13.86
C ILE A 150 -1.59 2.55 14.23
N GLY A 151 -1.98 3.48 13.36
CA GLY A 151 -1.89 4.92 13.61
C GLY A 151 -0.47 5.48 13.62
N SER A 152 0.51 4.76 13.07
CA SER A 152 1.91 5.22 13.05
C SER A 152 2.16 6.27 11.97
N VAL A 153 3.11 7.20 12.25
CA VAL A 153 3.62 8.17 11.28
C VAL A 153 5.05 7.79 10.89
N ILE A 154 5.20 7.26 9.69
CA ILE A 154 6.46 6.74 9.16
C ILE A 154 7.15 7.87 8.39
N ASN A 155 8.17 8.44 8.99
CA ASN A 155 8.94 9.57 8.44
C ASN A 155 10.43 9.24 8.20
N LYS A 156 10.79 7.97 8.34
CA LYS A 156 12.14 7.42 8.10
C LYS A 156 12.01 5.98 7.64
N ASN A 157 13.03 5.51 6.96
CA ASN A 157 13.11 4.11 6.52
C ASN A 157 12.98 3.14 7.70
N ILE A 158 12.22 2.08 7.45
CA ILE A 158 12.04 0.97 8.40
C ILE A 158 12.76 -0.26 7.82
N PRO A 159 13.70 -0.86 8.54
CA PRO A 159 14.38 -2.06 8.08
C PRO A 159 13.44 -3.25 7.86
N SER A 160 13.89 -4.23 7.10
CA SER A 160 13.16 -5.49 6.92
C SER A 160 13.02 -6.28 8.22
N ARG A 161 12.00 -7.14 8.30
CA ARG A 161 11.77 -8.10 9.39
C ARG A 161 11.54 -7.47 10.76
N CYS A 162 10.99 -6.27 10.78
CA CYS A 162 10.80 -5.48 11.99
C CYS A 162 9.32 -5.39 12.43
N LEU A 163 9.14 -5.14 13.71
CA LEU A 163 7.95 -4.50 14.26
C LEU A 163 8.30 -3.04 14.56
N ALA A 164 7.58 -2.11 13.96
CA ALA A 164 7.77 -0.68 14.17
C ALA A 164 6.44 0.00 14.47
N ALA A 165 6.43 1.01 15.34
CA ALA A 165 5.20 1.73 15.66
C ALA A 165 5.47 3.13 16.21
N GLY A 166 4.41 3.96 16.25
CA GLY A 166 4.38 5.25 16.93
C GLY A 166 4.38 6.46 15.99
N SER A 167 4.32 7.65 16.58
CA SER A 167 4.37 8.94 15.88
C SER A 167 5.41 9.85 16.59
N PRO A 168 6.62 9.98 16.04
CA PRO A 168 7.13 9.33 14.85
C PRO A 168 7.33 7.82 15.04
N CYS A 169 7.23 7.06 13.95
CA CYS A 169 7.41 5.61 13.95
C CYS A 169 8.86 5.23 14.28
N LYS A 170 9.01 4.23 15.17
CA LYS A 170 10.31 3.71 15.58
C LYS A 170 10.29 2.19 15.56
N VAL A 171 11.42 1.58 15.23
CA VAL A 171 11.61 0.12 15.35
C VAL A 171 11.52 -0.26 16.83
N LEU A 172 10.59 -1.16 17.14
CA LEU A 172 10.38 -1.69 18.49
C LEU A 172 11.05 -3.05 18.66
N LYS A 173 11.12 -3.83 17.57
CA LYS A 173 11.70 -5.15 17.57
C LYS A 173 12.25 -5.48 16.19
N GLU A 174 13.46 -6.02 16.13
CA GLU A 174 14.11 -6.49 14.92
C GLU A 174 14.01 -8.01 14.80
N ASN A 175 14.13 -8.54 13.56
CA ASN A 175 14.15 -9.97 13.25
C ASN A 175 12.99 -10.75 13.86
N CYS A 176 11.80 -10.13 13.93
CA CYS A 176 10.65 -10.73 14.58
C CYS A 176 9.65 -11.40 13.62
N TYR A 177 9.81 -11.19 12.32
CA TYR A 177 8.87 -11.72 11.32
C TYR A 177 9.57 -12.01 9.99
N PRO A 178 9.21 -13.09 9.26
CA PRO A 178 8.45 -14.22 9.79
C PRO A 178 9.24 -15.01 10.83
N LYS A 179 8.53 -15.71 11.72
CA LYS A 179 9.18 -16.69 12.60
C LYS A 179 9.53 -17.93 11.79
N GLU A 180 10.69 -18.48 12.02
CA GLU A 180 11.07 -19.80 11.53
C GLU A 180 10.35 -20.85 12.39
N LEU A 181 9.27 -21.42 11.84
CA LEU A 181 8.47 -22.45 12.49
C LEU A 181 8.81 -23.81 11.90
N SER A 182 8.94 -24.82 12.75
CA SER A 182 9.05 -26.22 12.31
C SER A 182 7.76 -26.65 11.58
N LYS A 183 7.82 -27.79 10.89
CA LYS A 183 6.65 -28.35 10.21
C LYS A 183 5.54 -28.66 11.20
N GLU A 184 5.88 -29.23 12.35
CA GLU A 184 4.96 -29.58 13.43
C GLU A 184 4.27 -28.35 14.02
N GLU A 185 5.01 -27.25 14.22
CA GLU A 185 4.45 -25.97 14.69
C GLU A 185 3.46 -25.38 13.69
N LYS A 186 3.78 -25.42 12.38
CA LYS A 186 2.88 -25.00 11.31
C LYS A 186 1.61 -25.82 11.28
N GLU A 187 1.73 -27.15 11.34
CA GLU A 187 0.58 -28.06 11.37
C GLU A 187 -0.31 -27.81 12.60
N LYS A 188 0.28 -27.57 13.76
CA LYS A 188 -0.47 -27.23 14.96
C LYS A 188 -1.27 -25.93 14.80
N ILE A 189 -0.67 -24.89 14.22
CA ILE A 189 -1.35 -23.62 13.96
C ILE A 189 -2.53 -23.85 13.01
N VAL A 190 -2.32 -24.54 11.90
CA VAL A 190 -3.38 -24.83 10.92
C VAL A 190 -4.51 -25.61 11.58
N ASN A 191 -4.21 -26.66 12.36
CA ASN A 191 -5.22 -27.46 13.03
C ASN A 191 -6.03 -26.63 14.07
N ASN A 192 -5.39 -25.75 14.80
CA ASN A 192 -6.07 -24.84 15.70
C ASN A 192 -7.05 -23.93 14.95
N ILE A 193 -6.60 -23.29 13.87
CA ILE A 193 -7.47 -22.44 13.03
C ILE A 193 -8.69 -23.26 12.51
N ILE A 194 -8.46 -24.46 11.99
CA ILE A 194 -9.55 -25.31 11.48
C ILE A 194 -10.53 -25.67 12.60
N ASN A 195 -10.05 -25.94 13.80
CA ASN A 195 -10.91 -26.27 14.93
C ASN A 195 -11.71 -25.07 15.41
N ASP A 196 -11.11 -23.89 15.47
CA ASP A 196 -11.80 -22.65 15.84
C ASP A 196 -12.92 -22.32 14.85
N TRP A 197 -12.69 -22.52 13.55
CA TRP A 197 -13.72 -22.35 12.51
C TRP A 197 -14.89 -23.34 12.64
N LYS A 198 -14.62 -24.58 13.06
CA LYS A 198 -15.68 -25.60 13.28
C LYS A 198 -16.60 -25.28 14.46
N ILE A 199 -16.16 -24.43 15.37
CA ILE A 199 -16.98 -23.98 16.53
C ILE A 199 -17.94 -22.86 16.11
N LEU A 200 -17.68 -22.19 14.97
CA LEU A 200 -18.47 -21.07 14.47
C LEU A 200 -19.54 -21.47 13.44
N ILE A 201 -19.64 -22.76 13.09
CA ILE A 201 -20.62 -23.35 12.21
C ILE A 201 -21.57 -24.24 13.03
#